data_2a1c23960040c2de19bc3e7c702c1886
#
_entry.id   2a1c23960040c2de19bc3e7c702c1886
#
_cell.length_a   1.000
_cell.length_b   1.000
_cell.length_c   1.000
_cell.angle_alpha   90.00
_cell.angle_beta   90.00
_cell.angle_gamma   90.00
#
_symmetry.space_group_name_H-M   'P 1'
#
loop_
_entity.id
_entity.type
_entity.pdbx_description
1 polymer ?
#
loop_
_entity_poly.entity_id
_entity_poly.type
_entity_poly.pdbx_seq_one_letter_code
_entity_poly.pdbx_strand_id
1 'polypeptide(L)'
;MSILKSEINLKGTKPNYLRTTKNLYSHFVNGKQLFFSYYTLVAIDDLISVNNWSPTTAIHLTWINPDKSIRVKDFDEQAKAILEKDGLISTYDHLKTVSNISSLFAFMSNPKTEAEQRKVNNQRLRFYETQEGFIRPNDWDSLTVEDQTARLDKVDSFNQTRKKA
;
A
#
# COMPACT_ATOMS: atom_id res chain seq x y z
N MET A 1 -10.63 4.50 -3.16
CA MET A 1 -9.46 3.93 -2.44
C MET A 1 -8.36 3.83 -3.46
N SER A 2 -7.17 4.39 -3.20
CA SER A 2 -6.11 4.44 -4.23
C SER A 2 -5.30 3.16 -4.25
N ILE A 3 -4.96 2.67 -5.44
CA ILE A 3 -4.14 1.47 -5.62
C ILE A 3 -2.67 1.84 -5.43
N LEU A 4 -2.00 1.13 -4.51
CA LEU A 4 -0.59 1.35 -4.23
C LEU A 4 0.31 0.40 -5.04
N LYS A 5 1.52 0.85 -5.34
CA LYS A 5 2.53 0.04 -6.03
C LYS A 5 2.80 -1.31 -5.34
N SER A 6 2.76 -1.33 -4.01
CA SER A 6 2.97 -2.53 -3.20
C SER A 6 1.90 -3.61 -3.38
N GLU A 7 0.73 -3.24 -3.91
CA GLU A 7 -0.39 -4.14 -4.17
C GLU A 7 -0.29 -4.81 -5.54
N ILE A 8 0.65 -4.35 -6.39
CA ILE A 8 0.78 -4.81 -7.78
C ILE A 8 2.03 -5.69 -7.91
N ASN A 9 1.87 -6.84 -8.53
CA ASN A 9 2.99 -7.73 -8.85
C ASN A 9 3.80 -7.18 -10.03
N LEU A 10 4.86 -6.44 -9.75
CA LEU A 10 5.79 -5.87 -10.72
C LEU A 10 7.08 -6.69 -10.87
N LYS A 11 7.06 -7.96 -10.44
CA LYS A 11 8.24 -8.82 -10.43
C LYS A 11 8.85 -8.95 -11.83
N GLY A 12 10.15 -8.74 -11.93
CA GLY A 12 10.90 -8.81 -13.20
C GLY A 12 10.84 -7.53 -14.03
N THR A 13 10.08 -6.50 -13.64
CA THR A 13 10.03 -5.23 -14.38
C THR A 13 10.96 -4.18 -13.76
N LYS A 14 11.41 -3.23 -14.59
CA LYS A 14 12.23 -2.10 -14.15
C LYS A 14 11.45 -0.79 -14.29
N PRO A 15 11.60 0.16 -13.36
CA PRO A 15 10.97 1.46 -13.49
C PRO A 15 11.61 2.25 -14.63
N ASN A 16 10.78 2.88 -15.45
CA ASN A 16 11.16 3.88 -16.44
C ASN A 16 10.75 5.25 -15.90
N TYR A 17 11.72 6.09 -15.52
CA TYR A 17 11.47 7.42 -14.96
C TYR A 17 11.12 8.42 -16.04
N LEU A 18 10.03 9.15 -15.84
CA LEU A 18 9.59 10.19 -16.76
C LEU A 18 10.21 11.53 -16.35
N ARG A 19 10.80 12.23 -17.34
CA ARG A 19 11.51 13.49 -17.14
C ARG A 19 12.65 13.35 -16.10
N THR A 20 12.97 14.43 -15.40
CA THR A 20 14.06 14.48 -14.42
C THR A 20 13.64 14.08 -13.01
N THR A 21 12.37 13.73 -12.78
CA THR A 21 11.87 13.36 -11.45
C THR A 21 11.90 11.87 -11.23
N LYS A 22 12.33 11.44 -10.03
CA LYS A 22 12.22 10.04 -9.59
C LYS A 22 10.82 9.69 -9.06
N ASN A 23 9.94 10.67 -8.95
CA ASN A 23 8.61 10.51 -8.35
C ASN A 23 7.52 10.21 -9.38
N LEU A 24 7.81 10.35 -10.68
CA LEU A 24 6.94 9.93 -11.77
C LEU A 24 7.68 8.90 -12.61
N TYR A 25 7.16 7.69 -12.67
CA TYR A 25 7.75 6.59 -13.42
C TYR A 25 6.68 5.62 -13.88
N SER A 26 7.03 4.80 -14.86
CA SER A 26 6.17 3.72 -15.33
C SER A 26 6.85 2.36 -15.23
N HIS A 27 6.03 1.32 -15.17
CA HIS A 27 6.44 -0.06 -15.36
C HIS A 27 5.68 -0.63 -16.57
N PHE A 28 6.36 -1.40 -17.39
CA PHE A 28 5.73 -2.15 -18.46
C PHE A 28 5.60 -3.61 -18.04
N VAL A 29 4.38 -4.12 -17.97
CA VAL A 29 4.07 -5.47 -17.49
C VAL A 29 2.84 -6.03 -18.22
N ASN A 30 2.92 -7.27 -18.69
CA ASN A 30 1.84 -7.95 -19.41
C ASN A 30 1.25 -7.13 -20.59
N GLY A 31 2.11 -6.41 -21.32
CA GLY A 31 1.67 -5.57 -22.45
C GLY A 31 1.04 -4.24 -22.08
N LYS A 32 1.02 -3.87 -20.79
CA LYS A 32 0.44 -2.62 -20.29
C LYS A 32 1.50 -1.71 -19.66
N GLN A 33 1.31 -0.41 -19.80
CA GLN A 33 2.15 0.59 -19.16
C GLN A 33 1.42 1.16 -17.95
N LEU A 34 1.95 0.90 -16.75
CA LEU A 34 1.41 1.37 -15.48
C LEU A 34 2.22 2.59 -15.01
N PHE A 35 1.55 3.71 -14.78
CA PHE A 35 2.19 4.95 -14.33
C PHE A 35 1.96 5.21 -12.86
N PHE A 36 3.02 5.58 -12.17
CA PHE A 36 3.01 5.84 -10.73
C PHE A 36 3.45 7.27 -10.45
N SER A 37 2.66 7.96 -9.63
CA SER A 37 3.05 9.20 -8.97
C SER A 37 3.42 8.86 -7.52
N TYR A 38 4.72 8.96 -7.19
CA TYR A 38 5.28 8.39 -5.98
C TYR A 38 5.02 6.87 -5.92
N TYR A 39 4.16 6.41 -5.00
CA TYR A 39 3.81 5.00 -4.83
C TYR A 39 2.36 4.68 -5.25
N THR A 40 1.65 5.66 -5.78
CA THR A 40 0.24 5.53 -6.17
C THR A 40 0.13 5.32 -7.66
N LEU A 41 -0.65 4.31 -8.09
CA LEU A 41 -1.02 4.11 -9.48
C LEU A 41 -1.95 5.25 -9.92
N VAL A 42 -1.61 5.92 -11.01
CA VAL A 42 -2.34 7.10 -11.52
C VAL A 42 -2.80 6.96 -12.96
N ALA A 43 -2.23 6.00 -13.71
CA ALA A 43 -2.70 5.65 -15.04
C ALA A 43 -2.31 4.22 -15.43
N ILE A 44 -3.10 3.59 -16.31
CA ILE A 44 -2.81 2.34 -17.03
C ILE A 44 -3.07 2.61 -18.50
N ASP A 45 -2.02 2.61 -19.32
CA ASP A 45 -2.08 3.01 -20.73
C ASP A 45 -2.82 4.37 -20.86
N ASP A 46 -3.94 4.42 -21.59
CA ASP A 46 -4.75 5.63 -21.79
C ASP A 46 -5.82 5.85 -20.71
N LEU A 47 -5.99 4.93 -19.77
CA LEU A 47 -6.89 5.08 -18.64
C LEU A 47 -6.21 5.93 -17.57
N ILE A 48 -6.61 7.19 -17.43
CA ILE A 48 -5.95 8.18 -16.56
C ILE A 48 -6.91 8.70 -15.50
N SER A 49 -6.44 8.70 -14.24
CA SER A 49 -7.24 9.19 -13.11
C SER A 49 -7.45 10.70 -13.14
N VAL A 50 -8.58 11.17 -12.60
CA VAL A 50 -8.67 12.57 -12.14
C VAL A 50 -7.71 12.79 -10.98
N ASN A 51 -7.29 14.05 -10.78
CA ASN A 51 -6.43 14.35 -9.63
C ASN A 51 -7.24 14.45 -8.33
N ASN A 52 -7.09 13.44 -7.48
CA ASN A 52 -7.72 13.41 -6.15
C ASN A 52 -6.68 13.56 -5.01
N TRP A 53 -5.41 13.91 -5.32
CA TRP A 53 -4.32 13.89 -4.35
C TRP A 53 -3.70 15.28 -4.13
N SER A 54 -2.71 15.67 -4.93
CA SER A 54 -1.92 16.86 -4.68
C SER A 54 -1.65 17.67 -5.97
N PRO A 55 -1.24 18.94 -5.86
CA PRO A 55 -0.80 19.72 -7.02
C PRO A 55 0.34 19.04 -7.78
N THR A 56 1.26 18.36 -7.09
CA THR A 56 2.37 17.64 -7.74
C THR A 56 1.84 16.47 -8.58
N THR A 57 0.86 15.72 -8.08
CA THR A 57 0.22 14.65 -8.86
C THR A 57 -0.54 15.22 -10.07
N ALA A 58 -1.16 16.40 -9.94
CA ALA A 58 -1.79 17.08 -11.09
C ALA A 58 -0.78 17.39 -12.20
N ILE A 59 0.43 17.82 -11.85
CA ILE A 59 1.53 18.05 -12.80
C ILE A 59 1.95 16.72 -13.44
N HIS A 60 2.13 15.66 -12.65
CA HIS A 60 2.47 14.33 -13.14
C HIS A 60 1.45 13.80 -14.15
N LEU A 61 0.16 13.91 -13.85
CA LEU A 61 -0.92 13.53 -14.77
C LEU A 61 -0.88 14.34 -16.09
N THR A 62 -0.53 15.63 -16.02
CA THR A 62 -0.36 16.48 -17.22
C THR A 62 0.85 16.08 -18.03
N TRP A 63 1.89 15.53 -17.40
CA TRP A 63 3.06 15.00 -18.11
C TRP A 63 2.80 13.64 -18.77
N ILE A 64 1.89 12.83 -18.21
CA ILE A 64 1.43 11.59 -18.84
C ILE A 64 0.58 11.94 -20.06
N ASN A 65 -0.46 12.76 -19.86
CA ASN A 65 -1.29 13.28 -20.93
C ASN A 65 -1.84 14.67 -20.56
N PRO A 66 -1.61 15.70 -21.41
CA PRO A 66 -2.08 17.07 -21.16
C PRO A 66 -3.60 17.23 -21.29
N ASP A 67 -4.27 16.33 -22.03
CA ASP A 67 -5.71 16.38 -22.19
C ASP A 67 -6.42 15.95 -20.89
N LYS A 68 -7.05 16.92 -20.25
CA LYS A 68 -7.78 16.69 -19.01
C LYS A 68 -9.17 16.07 -19.21
N SER A 69 -9.70 16.13 -20.44
CA SER A 69 -11.05 15.64 -20.75
C SER A 69 -11.16 14.13 -20.71
N ILE A 70 -10.05 13.42 -20.94
CA ILE A 70 -9.99 11.94 -20.93
C ILE A 70 -9.88 11.34 -19.52
N ARG A 71 -9.73 12.16 -18.47
CA ARG A 71 -9.54 11.67 -17.10
C ARG A 71 -10.83 11.13 -16.52
N VAL A 72 -10.76 9.95 -15.89
CA VAL A 72 -11.90 9.25 -15.34
C VAL A 72 -11.97 9.36 -13.82
N LYS A 73 -13.18 9.48 -13.26
CA LYS A 73 -13.42 9.61 -11.82
C LYS A 73 -13.38 8.26 -11.11
N ASP A 74 -13.83 7.22 -11.77
CA ASP A 74 -13.88 5.83 -11.31
C ASP A 74 -12.64 5.01 -11.68
N PHE A 75 -11.51 5.71 -11.83
CA PHE A 75 -10.23 5.11 -12.22
C PHE A 75 -9.86 3.90 -11.35
N ASP A 76 -9.97 4.02 -10.03
CA ASP A 76 -9.56 2.96 -9.11
C ASP A 76 -10.34 1.66 -9.34
N GLU A 77 -11.63 1.74 -9.63
CA GLU A 77 -12.48 0.56 -9.91
C GLU A 77 -12.09 -0.08 -11.25
N GLN A 78 -11.95 0.73 -12.30
CA GLN A 78 -11.55 0.25 -13.62
C GLN A 78 -10.14 -0.32 -13.62
N ALA A 79 -9.19 0.36 -12.98
CA ALA A 79 -7.82 -0.09 -12.86
C ALA A 79 -7.72 -1.41 -12.09
N LYS A 80 -8.48 -1.55 -11.00
CA LYS A 80 -8.55 -2.79 -10.24
C LYS A 80 -9.03 -3.95 -11.10
N ALA A 81 -10.12 -3.78 -11.84
CA ALA A 81 -10.65 -4.82 -12.73
C ALA A 81 -9.63 -5.24 -13.80
N ILE A 82 -8.89 -4.28 -14.37
CA ILE A 82 -7.83 -4.56 -15.35
C ILE A 82 -6.70 -5.37 -14.71
N LEU A 83 -6.22 -4.94 -13.55
CA LEU A 83 -5.10 -5.57 -12.87
C LEU A 83 -5.44 -6.98 -12.34
N GLU A 84 -6.67 -7.19 -11.89
CA GLU A 84 -7.20 -8.51 -11.49
C GLU A 84 -7.28 -9.46 -12.71
N LYS A 85 -7.82 -8.99 -13.81
CA LYS A 85 -7.90 -9.76 -15.07
C LYS A 85 -6.52 -10.19 -15.56
N ASP A 86 -5.51 -9.34 -15.41
CA ASP A 86 -4.15 -9.61 -15.84
C ASP A 86 -3.32 -10.38 -14.78
N GLY A 87 -3.92 -10.74 -13.64
CA GLY A 87 -3.25 -11.44 -12.54
C GLY A 87 -2.17 -10.62 -11.85
N LEU A 88 -2.22 -9.29 -11.98
CA LEU A 88 -1.25 -8.36 -11.40
C LEU A 88 -1.62 -7.95 -9.97
N ILE A 89 -2.90 -8.03 -9.62
CA ILE A 89 -3.40 -7.93 -8.24
C ILE A 89 -4.16 -9.22 -7.96
N SER A 90 -3.97 -9.79 -6.78
CA SER A 90 -4.75 -10.94 -6.34
C SER A 90 -5.95 -10.47 -5.54
N THR A 91 -7.16 -10.85 -5.99
CA THR A 91 -8.40 -10.66 -5.23
C THR A 91 -8.40 -11.36 -3.87
N TYR A 92 -7.46 -12.28 -3.68
CA TYR A 92 -7.36 -13.13 -2.49
C TYR A 92 -6.41 -12.57 -1.42
N ASP A 93 -5.58 -11.58 -1.73
CA ASP A 93 -4.46 -11.19 -0.88
C ASP A 93 -4.79 -10.21 0.24
N HIS A 94 -5.97 -9.57 0.24
CA HIS A 94 -6.35 -8.80 1.43
C HIS A 94 -6.48 -9.66 2.69
N LEU A 95 -6.85 -10.93 2.56
CA LEU A 95 -6.96 -11.84 3.70
C LEU A 95 -5.67 -12.64 3.95
N LYS A 96 -4.87 -12.94 2.92
CA LYS A 96 -3.55 -13.56 3.09
C LYS A 96 -2.49 -12.58 3.57
N THR A 97 -2.57 -11.31 3.20
CA THR A 97 -1.65 -10.27 3.67
C THR A 97 -1.73 -10.16 5.20
N VAL A 98 -2.91 -10.36 5.79
CA VAL A 98 -3.06 -10.36 7.25
C VAL A 98 -2.37 -11.55 7.92
N SER A 99 -2.37 -12.74 7.30
CA SER A 99 -1.63 -13.91 7.85
C SER A 99 -0.13 -13.85 7.58
N ASN A 100 0.29 -13.20 6.48
CA ASN A 100 1.70 -13.02 6.14
C ASN A 100 2.34 -11.81 6.83
N ILE A 101 1.55 -10.86 7.32
CA ILE A 101 2.09 -9.71 8.06
C ILE A 101 2.67 -10.16 9.39
N SER A 102 2.05 -11.10 10.11
CA SER A 102 2.69 -11.68 11.30
C SER A 102 4.00 -12.39 10.97
N SER A 103 4.09 -13.07 9.82
CA SER A 103 5.33 -13.70 9.36
C SER A 103 6.31 -12.68 8.76
N LEU A 104 5.84 -11.61 8.13
CA LEU A 104 6.66 -10.51 7.63
C LEU A 104 7.25 -9.71 8.80
N PHE A 105 6.47 -9.43 9.84
CA PHE A 105 6.96 -8.82 11.07
C PHE A 105 7.92 -9.73 11.83
N ALA A 106 7.69 -11.04 11.86
CA ALA A 106 8.62 -12.01 12.41
C ALA A 106 9.94 -12.07 11.63
N PHE A 107 9.89 -11.90 10.30
CA PHE A 107 11.08 -11.87 9.45
C PHE A 107 11.85 -10.51 9.53
N MET A 108 11.15 -9.41 9.77
CA MET A 108 11.76 -8.07 9.94
C MET A 108 12.39 -7.87 11.31
N SER A 109 12.22 -8.78 12.26
CA SER A 109 12.57 -8.46 13.64
C SER A 109 13.10 -9.61 14.45
N ASN A 110 14.38 -9.63 14.50
CA ASN A 110 15.05 -9.84 15.78
C ASN A 110 15.61 -8.47 16.22
N PRO A 111 14.77 -7.56 16.73
CA PRO A 111 15.25 -6.23 17.10
C PRO A 111 16.26 -6.39 18.22
N LYS A 112 17.47 -5.89 17.98
CA LYS A 112 18.58 -5.99 18.93
C LYS A 112 18.57 -4.86 19.96
N THR A 113 17.75 -3.85 19.72
CA THR A 113 17.67 -2.67 20.58
C THR A 113 16.23 -2.28 20.86
N GLU A 114 15.98 -1.62 21.98
CA GLU A 114 14.67 -1.07 22.35
C GLU A 114 14.13 -0.10 21.29
N ALA A 115 15.01 0.71 20.68
CA ALA A 115 14.65 1.66 19.63
C ALA A 115 14.16 0.95 18.35
N GLU A 116 14.76 -0.17 18.00
CA GLU A 116 14.31 -1.00 16.88
C GLU A 116 12.99 -1.67 17.18
N GLN A 117 12.80 -2.20 18.38
CA GLN A 117 11.54 -2.80 18.81
C GLN A 117 10.42 -1.75 18.80
N ARG A 118 10.67 -0.53 19.25
CA ARG A 118 9.69 0.58 19.21
C ARG A 118 9.29 0.92 17.77
N LYS A 119 10.23 0.90 16.82
CA LYS A 119 9.90 1.07 15.38
C LYS A 119 9.00 -0.04 14.86
N VAL A 120 9.27 -1.28 15.22
CA VAL A 120 8.44 -2.44 14.86
C VAL A 120 7.03 -2.29 15.44
N ASN A 121 6.92 -1.95 16.71
CA ASN A 121 5.63 -1.77 17.38
C ASN A 121 4.81 -0.64 16.72
N ASN A 122 5.44 0.47 16.36
CA ASN A 122 4.77 1.56 15.66
C ASN A 122 4.32 1.18 14.24
N GLN A 123 5.06 0.33 13.55
CA GLN A 123 4.62 -0.20 12.24
C GLN A 123 3.43 -1.14 12.39
N ARG A 124 3.45 -2.04 13.38
CA ARG A 124 2.31 -2.92 13.72
C ARG A 124 1.07 -2.09 14.08
N LEU A 125 1.23 -1.07 14.93
CA LEU A 125 0.15 -0.19 15.30
C LEU A 125 -0.49 0.48 14.09
N ARG A 126 0.32 1.10 13.20
CA ARG A 126 -0.17 1.72 11.97
C ARG A 126 -0.96 0.74 11.10
N PHE A 127 -0.53 -0.51 11.04
CA PHE A 127 -1.29 -1.54 10.34
C PHE A 127 -2.66 -1.75 10.99
N TYR A 128 -2.74 -1.86 12.33
CA TYR A 128 -4.03 -2.04 13.00
C TYR A 128 -4.93 -0.81 12.89
N GLU A 129 -4.38 0.39 12.85
CA GLU A 129 -5.14 1.63 12.60
C GLU A 129 -5.89 1.62 11.26
N THR A 130 -5.46 0.79 10.31
CA THR A 130 -6.18 0.60 9.03
C THR A 130 -7.31 -0.43 9.12
N GLN A 131 -7.42 -1.16 10.23
CA GLN A 131 -8.46 -2.17 10.42
C GLN A 131 -9.73 -1.55 11.00
N GLU A 132 -10.89 -1.95 10.47
CA GLU A 132 -12.17 -1.49 10.95
C GLU A 132 -12.37 -1.87 12.43
N GLY A 133 -12.75 -0.88 13.25
CA GLY A 133 -13.00 -1.07 14.68
C GLY A 133 -11.77 -1.03 15.59
N PHE A 134 -10.56 -0.84 15.04
CA PHE A 134 -9.39 -0.63 15.88
C PHE A 134 -9.29 0.82 16.32
N ILE A 135 -9.12 1.04 17.62
CA ILE A 135 -8.92 2.36 18.20
C ILE A 135 -7.52 2.41 18.81
N ARG A 136 -6.70 3.39 18.37
CA ARG A 136 -5.38 3.63 18.94
C ARG A 136 -5.50 3.98 20.41
N PRO A 137 -4.75 3.32 21.32
CA PRO A 137 -4.71 3.71 22.72
C PRO A 137 -4.15 5.13 22.89
N ASN A 138 -4.83 5.97 23.66
CA ASN A 138 -4.43 7.37 23.90
C ASN A 138 -3.07 7.50 24.59
N ASP A 139 -2.67 6.47 25.36
CA ASP A 139 -1.43 6.39 26.11
C ASP A 139 -0.28 5.72 25.37
N TRP A 140 -0.46 5.37 24.06
CA TRP A 140 0.48 4.57 23.31
C TRP A 140 1.93 5.08 23.37
N ASP A 141 2.12 6.38 23.16
CA ASP A 141 3.45 6.97 23.08
C ASP A 141 4.16 7.06 24.44
N SER A 142 3.42 6.92 25.54
CA SER A 142 3.94 6.89 26.93
C SER A 142 4.20 5.49 27.46
N LEU A 143 3.79 4.43 26.72
CA LEU A 143 4.00 3.04 27.13
C LEU A 143 5.47 2.62 26.99
N THR A 144 5.89 1.70 27.87
CA THR A 144 7.13 0.96 27.65
C THR A 144 7.06 0.13 26.37
N VAL A 145 8.21 -0.28 25.86
CA VAL A 145 8.25 -1.13 24.64
C VAL A 145 7.63 -2.49 24.91
N GLU A 146 7.84 -3.03 26.10
CA GLU A 146 7.23 -4.29 26.55
C GLU A 146 5.70 -4.19 26.58
N ASP A 147 5.16 -3.09 27.15
CA ASP A 147 3.70 -2.88 27.20
C ASP A 147 3.09 -2.69 25.82
N GLN A 148 3.78 -1.95 24.94
CA GLN A 148 3.37 -1.81 23.53
C GLN A 148 3.31 -3.19 22.83
N THR A 149 4.35 -4.01 23.00
CA THR A 149 4.43 -5.35 22.43
C THR A 149 3.30 -6.23 22.97
N ALA A 150 3.12 -6.27 24.31
CA ALA A 150 2.08 -7.08 24.93
C ALA A 150 0.66 -6.70 24.48
N ARG A 151 0.38 -5.40 24.28
CA ARG A 151 -0.91 -4.94 23.74
C ARG A 151 -1.13 -5.41 22.29
N LEU A 152 -0.11 -5.31 21.42
CA LEU A 152 -0.22 -5.75 20.04
C LEU A 152 -0.38 -7.27 19.94
N ASP A 153 0.31 -8.04 20.78
CA ASP A 153 0.21 -9.50 20.82
C ASP A 153 -1.19 -9.98 21.25
N LYS A 154 -1.86 -9.23 22.15
CA LYS A 154 -3.28 -9.47 22.47
C LYS A 154 -4.19 -9.24 21.27
N VAL A 155 -3.95 -8.20 20.47
CA VAL A 155 -4.71 -7.94 19.24
C VAL A 155 -4.49 -9.05 18.23
N ASP A 156 -3.26 -9.52 18.04
CA ASP A 156 -2.94 -10.65 17.17
C ASP A 156 -3.66 -11.92 17.59
N SER A 157 -3.63 -12.25 18.87
CA SER A 157 -4.29 -13.42 19.44
C SER A 157 -5.81 -13.37 19.24
N PHE A 158 -6.43 -12.20 19.45
CA PHE A 158 -7.86 -12.00 19.23
C PHE A 158 -8.24 -12.20 17.76
N ASN A 159 -7.44 -11.65 16.84
CA ASN A 159 -7.68 -11.79 15.41
C ASN A 159 -7.50 -13.24 14.92
N GLN A 160 -6.60 -14.01 15.53
CA GLN A 160 -6.42 -15.43 15.21
C GLN A 160 -7.60 -16.29 15.67
N THR A 161 -8.19 -16.00 16.83
CA THR A 161 -9.36 -16.73 17.33
C THR A 161 -10.62 -16.48 16.50
N ARG A 162 -10.84 -15.26 16.02
CA ARG A 162 -11.97 -14.93 15.11
C ARG A 162 -11.90 -15.64 13.76
N LYS A 163 -10.72 -16.05 13.30
CA LYS A 163 -10.54 -16.75 12.03
C LYS A 163 -10.84 -18.26 12.12
N LYS A 164 -10.96 -18.79 13.31
CA LYS A 164 -11.21 -20.23 13.55
C LYS A 164 -12.67 -20.54 13.90
N ALA A 165 -13.49 -19.53 14.10
CA ALA A 165 -14.92 -19.61 14.36
C ALA A 165 -15.74 -19.29 13.09
#